data_4ab452402e55b1917c520fcd6ef79002
#
_entry.id   4ab452402e55b1917c520fcd6ef79002
#
_cell.length_a   1.000
_cell.length_b   1.000
_cell.length_c   1.000
_cell.angle_alpha   90.00
_cell.angle_beta   90.00
_cell.angle_gamma   90.00
#
_symmetry.space_group_name_H-M   'P 1'
#
loop_
_entity.id
_entity.type
_entity.pdbx_description
1 polymer ?
#
loop_
_entity_poly.entity_id
_entity_poly.type
_entity_poly.pdbx_seq_one_letter_code
_entity_poly.pdbx_strand_id
1 'polypeptide(L)'
;MSPGLGIVSIAFGIGCPYPESARRAAELGFDHMDIGLDRLPDDGEPMLALPIGDRIGSVPRTGCTVRPPRSCTWEEGVAFLRQQPDIRVEPGPRSLLSTPAAIRAMCEAVPGLRLTLDTGWSVFCGFDPLEVADLADHVQLRQARPGRPQMHIDEEGDVDFGAVVAGFASLGYEGLFSVEYFDLPDMGLPLDDPVTWSVDLARRVRPLLGRT
;
A
#
# COMPACT_ATOMS: atom_id res chain seq x y z
N MET A 1 -6.79 12.88 15.07
CA MET A 1 -6.96 13.33 13.65
C MET A 1 -7.33 12.10 12.85
N SER A 2 -8.29 12.20 11.91
CA SER A 2 -8.60 11.08 11.02
C SER A 2 -7.34 10.74 10.20
N PRO A 3 -7.05 9.45 9.95
CA PRO A 3 -5.95 9.06 9.08
C PRO A 3 -6.16 9.65 7.68
N GLY A 4 -5.07 10.14 7.06
CA GLY A 4 -5.11 10.65 5.70
C GLY A 4 -5.32 9.53 4.68
N LEU A 5 -5.94 9.86 3.54
CA LEU A 5 -6.11 8.94 2.41
C LEU A 5 -5.26 9.40 1.22
N GLY A 6 -4.30 8.59 0.84
CA GLY A 6 -3.38 8.83 -0.28
C GLY A 6 -3.71 8.05 -1.53
N ILE A 7 -2.82 8.21 -2.51
CA ILE A 7 -2.83 7.48 -3.79
C ILE A 7 -1.40 7.07 -4.15
N VAL A 8 -1.23 5.96 -4.82
CA VAL A 8 0.09 5.57 -5.36
C VAL A 8 0.44 6.39 -6.60
N SER A 9 1.68 6.84 -6.73
CA SER A 9 2.14 7.65 -7.87
C SER A 9 2.01 6.94 -9.21
N ILE A 10 2.15 5.62 -9.22
CA ILE A 10 2.04 4.78 -10.43
C ILE A 10 0.64 4.81 -11.05
N ALA A 11 -0.41 5.19 -10.30
CA ALA A 11 -1.75 5.38 -10.85
C ALA A 11 -1.78 6.45 -11.96
N PHE A 12 -0.87 7.42 -11.94
CA PHE A 12 -0.74 8.45 -12.97
C PHE A 12 0.11 8.01 -14.18
N GLY A 13 0.52 6.75 -14.22
CA GLY A 13 1.38 6.16 -15.24
C GLY A 13 2.85 6.11 -14.85
N ILE A 14 3.57 5.06 -15.28
CA ILE A 14 4.98 4.82 -14.93
C ILE A 14 5.88 6.00 -15.29
N GLY A 15 5.60 6.70 -16.41
CA GLY A 15 6.39 7.84 -16.89
C GLY A 15 5.98 9.22 -16.33
N CYS A 16 4.95 9.29 -15.47
CA CYS A 16 4.50 10.58 -14.95
C CYS A 16 5.51 11.15 -13.95
N PRO A 17 6.08 12.36 -14.19
CA PRO A 17 7.05 12.95 -13.27
C PRO A 17 6.44 13.24 -11.90
N TYR A 18 7.27 13.13 -10.85
CA TYR A 18 6.81 13.36 -9.48
C TYR A 18 6.07 14.70 -9.27
N PRO A 19 6.58 15.87 -9.71
CA PRO A 19 5.87 17.13 -9.47
C PRO A 19 4.47 17.17 -10.11
N GLU A 20 4.30 16.54 -11.27
CA GLU A 20 3.01 16.46 -11.94
C GLU A 20 2.06 15.50 -11.24
N SER A 21 2.52 14.30 -10.88
CA SER A 21 1.69 13.32 -10.16
C SER A 21 1.25 13.87 -8.79
N ALA A 22 2.12 14.57 -8.06
CA ALA A 22 1.80 15.19 -6.79
C ALA A 22 0.75 16.30 -6.94
N ARG A 23 0.89 17.18 -7.94
CA ARG A 23 -0.09 18.23 -8.24
C ARG A 23 -1.47 17.61 -8.57
N ARG A 24 -1.51 16.60 -9.45
CA ARG A 24 -2.75 15.90 -9.83
C ARG A 24 -3.40 15.21 -8.64
N ALA A 25 -2.61 14.55 -7.78
CA ALA A 25 -3.14 13.91 -6.58
C ALA A 25 -3.77 14.93 -5.63
N ALA A 26 -3.13 16.11 -5.43
CA ALA A 26 -3.68 17.20 -4.64
C ALA A 26 -4.99 17.76 -5.23
N GLU A 27 -5.05 17.97 -6.54
CA GLU A 27 -6.26 18.44 -7.26
C GLU A 27 -7.43 17.44 -7.12
N LEU A 28 -7.13 16.14 -7.04
CA LEU A 28 -8.12 15.09 -6.79
C LEU A 28 -8.49 14.94 -5.31
N GLY A 29 -7.85 15.72 -4.42
CA GLY A 29 -8.16 15.78 -3.00
C GLY A 29 -7.52 14.67 -2.17
N PHE A 30 -6.46 14.02 -2.63
CA PHE A 30 -5.68 13.09 -1.80
C PHE A 30 -4.77 13.84 -0.82
N ASP A 31 -4.56 13.24 0.36
CA ASP A 31 -3.84 13.88 1.47
C ASP A 31 -2.32 13.63 1.40
N HIS A 32 -1.90 12.57 0.71
CA HIS A 32 -0.51 12.17 0.48
C HIS A 32 -0.39 11.28 -0.75
N MET A 33 0.85 10.91 -1.10
CA MET A 33 1.12 10.05 -2.24
C MET A 33 2.26 9.08 -1.92
N ASP A 34 2.05 7.79 -2.22
CA ASP A 34 3.11 6.79 -2.22
C ASP A 34 3.93 6.92 -3.50
N ILE A 35 5.25 6.91 -3.38
CA ILE A 35 6.15 7.15 -4.52
C ILE A 35 7.05 5.95 -4.75
N GLY A 36 7.18 5.53 -6.01
CA GLY A 36 8.19 4.57 -6.42
C GLY A 36 9.61 5.16 -6.26
N LEU A 37 10.55 4.32 -5.80
CA LEU A 37 11.94 4.74 -5.56
C LEU A 37 12.63 5.31 -6.81
N ASP A 38 12.26 4.83 -7.98
CA ASP A 38 12.75 5.28 -9.30
C ASP A 38 12.29 6.69 -9.70
N ARG A 39 11.41 7.30 -8.89
CA ARG A 39 10.79 8.61 -9.16
C ARG A 39 11.12 9.67 -8.12
N LEU A 40 11.95 9.30 -7.14
CA LEU A 40 12.39 10.27 -6.14
C LEU A 40 13.28 11.33 -6.79
N PRO A 41 13.19 12.59 -6.36
CA PRO A 41 14.19 13.59 -6.69
C PRO A 41 15.59 13.11 -6.28
N ASP A 42 16.63 13.47 -7.05
CA ASP A 42 18.02 13.03 -6.85
C ASP A 42 18.59 13.32 -5.45
N ASP A 43 17.98 14.23 -4.70
CA ASP A 43 18.32 14.61 -3.32
C ASP A 43 17.41 13.99 -2.26
N GLY A 44 16.46 13.14 -2.68
CA GLY A 44 15.43 12.55 -1.82
C GLY A 44 15.86 11.24 -1.19
N GLU A 45 15.75 11.12 0.13
CA GLU A 45 15.75 9.80 0.77
C GLU A 45 14.51 9.00 0.32
N PRO A 46 14.60 7.66 0.21
CA PRO A 46 13.48 6.82 -0.14
C PRO A 46 12.30 7.06 0.80
N MET A 47 11.16 7.43 0.25
CA MET A 47 9.94 7.65 1.01
C MET A 47 8.79 6.86 0.42
N LEU A 48 8.03 6.21 1.29
CA LEU A 48 6.83 5.47 0.87
C LEU A 48 5.66 6.41 0.60
N ALA A 49 5.53 7.45 1.42
CA ALA A 49 4.46 8.42 1.28
C ALA A 49 5.02 9.84 1.41
N LEU A 50 4.64 10.71 0.48
CA LEU A 50 4.91 12.14 0.54
C LEU A 50 3.61 12.92 0.75
N PRO A 51 3.62 13.96 1.59
CA PRO A 51 2.50 14.88 1.69
C PRO A 51 2.28 15.62 0.37
N ILE A 52 1.06 15.98 0.09
CA ILE A 52 0.64 16.69 -1.12
C ILE A 52 0.22 18.11 -0.75
N GLY A 53 0.66 19.10 -1.56
CA GLY A 53 0.32 20.52 -1.36
C GLY A 53 1.00 21.13 -0.14
N ASP A 54 0.35 22.12 0.51
CA ASP A 54 0.92 22.91 1.63
C ASP A 54 1.27 22.08 2.89
N ARG A 55 0.94 20.78 2.89
CA ARG A 55 1.25 19.86 3.99
C ARG A 55 2.62 19.19 3.88
N ILE A 56 3.37 19.46 2.82
CA ILE A 56 4.68 18.84 2.51
C ILE A 56 5.71 18.95 3.67
N GLY A 57 5.55 19.85 4.63
CA GLY A 57 6.47 19.99 5.75
C GLY A 57 6.07 19.29 7.05
N SER A 58 4.90 18.65 7.15
CA SER A 58 4.30 18.25 8.43
C SER A 58 4.06 16.77 8.64
N VAL A 59 4.25 15.92 7.61
CA VAL A 59 4.04 14.47 7.73
C VAL A 59 5.36 13.77 7.99
N PRO A 60 5.44 12.92 9.03
CA PRO A 60 6.62 12.11 9.27
C PRO A 60 6.97 11.28 8.03
N ARG A 61 8.25 11.20 7.68
CA ARG A 61 8.75 10.27 6.68
C ARG A 61 8.38 8.87 7.14
N THR A 62 7.56 8.19 6.38
CA THR A 62 7.27 6.79 6.63
C THR A 62 8.29 5.94 5.89
N GLY A 63 8.79 4.87 6.51
CA GLY A 63 9.87 4.06 5.96
C GLY A 63 9.62 3.54 4.55
N CYS A 64 10.66 3.00 3.94
CA CYS A 64 10.63 2.45 2.58
C CYS A 64 10.00 1.05 2.57
N THR A 65 9.16 0.76 1.59
CA THR A 65 8.67 -0.60 1.35
C THR A 65 9.64 -1.34 0.44
N VAL A 66 10.05 -2.53 0.85
CA VAL A 66 10.92 -3.41 0.08
C VAL A 66 10.30 -4.79 -0.08
N ARG A 67 10.79 -5.55 -1.04
CA ARG A 67 10.49 -6.97 -1.20
C ARG A 67 11.81 -7.75 -1.30
N PRO A 68 11.97 -8.87 -0.56
CA PRO A 68 13.08 -9.77 -0.81
C PRO A 68 13.09 -10.25 -2.28
N PRO A 69 14.25 -10.58 -2.85
CA PRO A 69 14.32 -11.15 -4.20
C PRO A 69 13.40 -12.37 -4.34
N ARG A 70 12.68 -12.47 -5.45
CA ARG A 70 11.65 -13.52 -5.65
C ARG A 70 12.17 -14.95 -5.57
N SER A 71 13.45 -15.15 -5.87
CA SER A 71 14.11 -16.47 -5.91
C SER A 71 14.94 -16.78 -4.65
N CYS A 72 14.90 -15.92 -3.63
CA CYS A 72 15.67 -16.14 -2.41
C CYS A 72 15.06 -17.25 -1.55
N THR A 73 15.92 -17.94 -0.78
CA THR A 73 15.48 -18.82 0.30
C THR A 73 14.94 -18.02 1.47
N TRP A 74 14.33 -18.69 2.43
CA TRP A 74 13.86 -18.06 3.66
C TRP A 74 14.99 -17.35 4.41
N GLU A 75 16.12 -18.02 4.57
CA GLU A 75 17.32 -17.52 5.28
C GLU A 75 17.91 -16.29 4.58
N GLU A 76 17.95 -16.30 3.24
CA GLU A 76 18.40 -15.16 2.44
C GLU A 76 17.44 -13.97 2.56
N GLY A 77 16.13 -14.23 2.57
CA GLY A 77 15.11 -13.22 2.78
C GLY A 77 15.21 -12.57 4.17
N VAL A 78 15.37 -13.35 5.21
CA VAL A 78 15.61 -12.86 6.58
C VAL A 78 16.90 -12.02 6.65
N ALA A 79 18.00 -12.52 6.07
CA ALA A 79 19.27 -11.80 6.05
C ALA A 79 19.17 -10.47 5.28
N PHE A 80 18.47 -10.45 4.14
CA PHE A 80 18.22 -9.25 3.36
C PHE A 80 17.46 -8.19 4.18
N LEU A 81 16.35 -8.58 4.80
CA LEU A 81 15.50 -7.65 5.56
C LEU A 81 16.20 -7.11 6.81
N ARG A 82 17.00 -7.94 7.49
CA ARG A 82 17.79 -7.50 8.66
C ARG A 82 18.86 -6.45 8.34
N GLN A 83 19.28 -6.34 7.10
CA GLN A 83 20.27 -5.34 6.66
C GLN A 83 19.65 -3.98 6.31
N GLN A 84 18.33 -3.91 6.26
CA GLN A 84 17.63 -2.69 5.87
C GLN A 84 17.10 -1.99 7.13
N PRO A 85 17.50 -0.74 7.42
CA PRO A 85 16.92 0.01 8.53
C PRO A 85 15.54 0.57 8.14
N ASP A 86 14.65 0.69 9.11
CA ASP A 86 13.37 1.39 9.02
C ASP A 86 12.53 1.07 7.77
N ILE A 87 12.45 -0.23 7.46
CA ILE A 87 11.70 -0.69 6.29
C ILE A 87 10.38 -1.34 6.66
N ARG A 88 9.52 -1.40 5.65
CA ARG A 88 8.37 -2.29 5.59
C ARG A 88 8.58 -3.34 4.52
N VAL A 89 7.95 -4.49 4.70
CA VAL A 89 7.84 -5.50 3.66
C VAL A 89 6.41 -5.54 3.15
N GLU A 90 6.25 -5.67 1.84
CA GLU A 90 4.94 -5.86 1.23
C GLU A 90 4.74 -7.36 0.93
N PRO A 91 3.77 -8.00 1.64
CA PRO A 91 3.32 -9.36 1.30
C PRO A 91 2.67 -9.41 -0.08
N GLY A 92 2.78 -10.57 -0.73
CA GLY A 92 2.12 -10.71 -2.03
C GLY A 92 2.38 -12.05 -2.70
N PRO A 93 1.77 -12.28 -3.86
CA PRO A 93 1.86 -13.56 -4.55
C PRO A 93 3.28 -13.85 -5.04
N ARG A 94 3.62 -15.13 -5.10
CA ARG A 94 4.94 -15.61 -5.54
C ARG A 94 6.11 -15.05 -4.74
N SER A 95 5.87 -14.74 -3.47
CA SER A 95 6.90 -14.29 -2.52
C SER A 95 6.96 -15.25 -1.32
N LEU A 96 7.97 -15.07 -0.47
CA LEU A 96 8.06 -15.77 0.82
C LEU A 96 6.88 -15.45 1.76
N LEU A 97 6.17 -14.33 1.49
CA LEU A 97 5.16 -13.74 2.36
C LEU A 97 3.77 -13.80 1.71
N SER A 98 3.36 -14.99 1.27
CA SER A 98 2.06 -15.20 0.62
C SER A 98 0.98 -15.78 1.53
N THR A 99 1.29 -16.01 2.82
CA THR A 99 0.34 -16.51 3.82
C THR A 99 0.51 -15.78 5.15
N PRO A 100 -0.56 -15.65 5.97
CA PRO A 100 -0.47 -15.03 7.31
C PRO A 100 0.59 -15.68 8.20
N ALA A 101 0.71 -17.00 8.17
CA ALA A 101 1.71 -17.71 8.96
C ALA A 101 3.14 -17.34 8.56
N ALA A 102 3.45 -17.29 7.26
CA ALA A 102 4.76 -16.89 6.77
C ALA A 102 5.06 -15.41 7.06
N ILE A 103 4.07 -14.52 6.95
CA ILE A 103 4.20 -13.11 7.31
C ILE A 103 4.56 -12.95 8.78
N ARG A 104 3.82 -13.59 9.68
CA ARG A 104 4.10 -13.55 11.13
C ARG A 104 5.47 -14.11 11.45
N ALA A 105 5.82 -15.27 10.90
CA ALA A 105 7.15 -15.87 11.09
C ALA A 105 8.29 -14.94 10.62
N MET A 106 8.09 -14.18 9.52
CA MET A 106 9.09 -13.22 9.05
C MET A 106 9.24 -12.04 10.01
N CYS A 107 8.13 -11.49 10.50
CA CYS A 107 8.16 -10.38 11.47
C CYS A 107 8.77 -10.82 12.82
N GLU A 108 8.59 -12.08 13.22
CA GLU A 108 9.28 -12.67 14.38
C GLU A 108 10.78 -12.84 14.13
N ALA A 109 11.18 -13.31 12.93
CA ALA A 109 12.56 -13.50 12.57
C ALA A 109 13.32 -12.18 12.36
N VAL A 110 12.64 -11.08 12.01
CA VAL A 110 13.23 -9.76 11.78
C VAL A 110 12.59 -8.75 12.74
N PRO A 111 13.15 -8.58 13.95
CA PRO A 111 12.59 -7.67 14.96
C PRO A 111 12.44 -6.24 14.45
N GLY A 112 11.26 -5.65 14.64
CA GLY A 112 10.95 -4.30 14.20
C GLY A 112 10.42 -4.22 12.74
N LEU A 113 10.42 -5.32 11.99
CA LEU A 113 9.84 -5.36 10.67
C LEU A 113 8.33 -5.11 10.74
N ARG A 114 7.85 -4.20 9.88
CA ARG A 114 6.42 -3.88 9.75
C ARG A 114 5.96 -4.15 8.31
N LEU A 115 4.65 -4.04 8.06
CA LEU A 115 4.08 -4.32 6.76
C LEU A 115 3.62 -3.04 6.06
N THR A 116 3.79 -3.00 4.75
CA THR A 116 2.86 -2.35 3.83
C THR A 116 1.84 -3.40 3.43
N LEU A 117 0.63 -3.29 3.93
CA LEU A 117 -0.41 -4.29 3.72
C LEU A 117 -1.34 -3.85 2.59
N ASP A 118 -1.26 -4.53 1.46
CA ASP A 118 -2.16 -4.35 0.33
C ASP A 118 -3.37 -5.32 0.45
N THR A 119 -4.56 -4.75 0.55
CA THR A 119 -5.81 -5.54 0.66
C THR A 119 -6.06 -6.41 -0.56
N GLY A 120 -5.71 -5.93 -1.75
CA GLY A 120 -5.85 -6.68 -3.00
C GLY A 120 -4.93 -7.88 -3.07
N TRP A 121 -3.66 -7.73 -2.66
CA TRP A 121 -2.75 -8.88 -2.61
C TRP A 121 -3.14 -9.88 -1.53
N SER A 122 -3.63 -9.44 -0.37
CA SER A 122 -4.11 -10.32 0.70
C SER A 122 -5.23 -11.23 0.19
N VAL A 123 -6.26 -10.64 -0.40
CA VAL A 123 -7.40 -11.37 -0.97
C VAL A 123 -6.98 -12.24 -2.16
N PHE A 124 -6.11 -11.74 -3.03
CA PHE A 124 -5.57 -12.52 -4.14
C PHE A 124 -4.81 -13.76 -3.65
N CYS A 125 -4.08 -13.66 -2.55
CA CYS A 125 -3.39 -14.77 -1.89
C CYS A 125 -4.32 -15.66 -1.06
N GLY A 126 -5.60 -15.31 -0.91
CA GLY A 126 -6.63 -16.12 -0.27
C GLY A 126 -6.71 -15.95 1.24
N PHE A 127 -6.32 -14.80 1.80
CA PHE A 127 -6.46 -14.51 3.23
C PHE A 127 -7.11 -13.14 3.49
N ASP A 128 -7.73 -13.00 4.66
CA ASP A 128 -8.29 -11.72 5.11
C ASP A 128 -7.14 -10.80 5.55
N PRO A 129 -7.04 -9.55 5.01
CA PRO A 129 -6.02 -8.59 5.44
C PRO A 129 -6.02 -8.36 6.96
N LEU A 130 -7.15 -8.54 7.64
CA LEU A 130 -7.23 -8.38 9.09
C LEU A 130 -6.48 -9.46 9.88
N GLU A 131 -6.15 -10.60 9.27
CA GLU A 131 -5.35 -11.65 9.93
C GLU A 131 -3.93 -11.20 10.31
N VAL A 132 -3.41 -10.14 9.68
CA VAL A 132 -2.07 -9.59 9.92
C VAL A 132 -2.07 -8.06 10.11
N ALA A 133 -3.23 -7.47 10.35
CA ALA A 133 -3.40 -6.03 10.46
C ALA A 133 -2.60 -5.41 11.62
N ASP A 134 -2.41 -6.14 12.71
CA ASP A 134 -1.59 -5.75 13.88
C ASP A 134 -0.10 -5.54 13.54
N LEU A 135 0.36 -6.06 12.41
CA LEU A 135 1.73 -5.91 11.92
C LEU A 135 1.88 -4.74 10.92
N ALA A 136 0.78 -4.16 10.46
CA ALA A 136 0.83 -3.13 9.43
C ALA A 136 1.18 -1.74 9.99
N ASP A 137 1.96 -1.02 9.21
CA ASP A 137 2.37 0.38 9.43
C ASP A 137 1.85 1.28 8.31
N HIS A 138 1.57 0.69 7.15
CA HIS A 138 0.99 1.32 5.99
C HIS A 138 -0.02 0.38 5.34
N VAL A 139 -1.13 0.92 4.84
CA VAL A 139 -2.19 0.11 4.24
C VAL A 139 -2.51 0.61 2.84
N GLN A 140 -2.44 -0.28 1.87
CA GLN A 140 -2.85 -0.02 0.50
C GLN A 140 -4.21 -0.68 0.23
N LEU A 141 -5.12 0.12 -0.29
CA LEU A 141 -6.51 -0.25 -0.50
C LEU A 141 -6.78 -0.49 -1.98
N ARG A 142 -7.29 -1.66 -2.28
CA ARG A 142 -7.69 -2.05 -3.63
C ARG A 142 -8.76 -3.12 -3.54
N GLN A 143 -9.79 -3.01 -4.40
CA GLN A 143 -10.77 -4.08 -4.52
C GLN A 143 -10.19 -5.26 -5.31
N ALA A 144 -10.47 -6.47 -4.86
CA ALA A 144 -9.95 -7.70 -5.44
C ALA A 144 -10.85 -8.89 -5.13
N ARG A 145 -10.52 -10.02 -5.78
CA ARG A 145 -11.00 -11.37 -5.41
C ARG A 145 -9.91 -12.40 -5.76
N PRO A 146 -10.02 -13.67 -5.30
CA PRO A 146 -9.09 -14.72 -5.72
C PRO A 146 -8.96 -14.78 -7.25
N GLY A 147 -7.72 -14.77 -7.74
CA GLY A 147 -7.42 -14.79 -9.18
C GLY A 147 -7.55 -13.45 -9.92
N ARG A 148 -8.05 -12.39 -9.27
CA ARG A 148 -8.14 -11.04 -9.85
C ARG A 148 -7.70 -9.99 -8.83
N PRO A 149 -6.45 -9.51 -8.90
CA PRO A 149 -5.84 -8.70 -7.85
C PRO A 149 -6.27 -7.24 -7.83
N GLN A 150 -6.98 -6.76 -8.85
CA GLN A 150 -7.58 -5.42 -8.88
C GLN A 150 -8.91 -5.42 -9.64
N MET A 151 -9.90 -4.77 -9.05
CA MET A 151 -11.27 -4.66 -9.55
C MET A 151 -11.82 -3.26 -9.28
N HIS A 152 -12.75 -2.78 -10.12
CA HIS A 152 -13.44 -1.54 -9.82
C HIS A 152 -14.31 -1.70 -8.55
N ILE A 153 -14.47 -0.62 -7.79
CA ILE A 153 -15.22 -0.66 -6.52
C ILE A 153 -16.70 -1.04 -6.70
N ASP A 154 -17.28 -0.81 -7.86
CA ASP A 154 -18.65 -1.18 -8.17
C ASP A 154 -18.81 -2.66 -8.62
N GLU A 155 -17.70 -3.37 -8.85
CA GLU A 155 -17.72 -4.80 -9.11
C GLU A 155 -17.83 -5.58 -7.78
N GLU A 156 -18.43 -6.77 -7.83
CA GLU A 156 -18.51 -7.67 -6.68
C GLU A 156 -17.13 -8.28 -6.39
N GLY A 157 -16.45 -7.72 -5.40
CA GLY A 157 -15.15 -8.17 -4.92
C GLY A 157 -15.21 -8.56 -3.44
N ASP A 158 -14.13 -9.14 -2.94
CA ASP A 158 -14.09 -9.77 -1.62
C ASP A 158 -13.48 -8.86 -0.52
N VAL A 159 -13.10 -7.61 -0.85
CA VAL A 159 -12.61 -6.66 0.16
C VAL A 159 -13.77 -5.86 0.74
N ASP A 160 -14.08 -6.09 2.01
CA ASP A 160 -14.99 -5.25 2.79
C ASP A 160 -14.22 -4.09 3.42
N PHE A 161 -14.23 -2.94 2.75
CA PHE A 161 -13.53 -1.73 3.24
C PHE A 161 -14.09 -1.21 4.57
N GLY A 162 -15.37 -1.45 4.86
CA GLY A 162 -15.97 -1.10 6.16
C GLY A 162 -15.35 -1.93 7.28
N ALA A 163 -15.25 -3.24 7.09
CA ALA A 163 -14.62 -4.15 8.04
C ALA A 163 -13.11 -3.85 8.17
N VAL A 164 -12.40 -3.60 7.05
CA VAL A 164 -10.98 -3.26 7.06
C VAL A 164 -10.74 -2.00 7.89
N VAL A 165 -11.41 -0.88 7.59
CA VAL A 165 -11.20 0.38 8.32
C VAL A 165 -11.58 0.23 9.80
N ALA A 166 -12.70 -0.43 10.13
CA ALA A 166 -13.11 -0.65 11.50
C ALA A 166 -12.12 -1.57 12.26
N GLY A 167 -11.59 -2.59 11.60
CA GLY A 167 -10.57 -3.48 12.17
C GLY A 167 -9.29 -2.72 12.53
N PHE A 168 -8.76 -1.92 11.61
CA PHE A 168 -7.59 -1.07 11.88
C PHE A 168 -7.84 -0.05 12.99
N ALA A 169 -9.01 0.58 13.02
CA ALA A 169 -9.40 1.50 14.09
C ALA A 169 -9.44 0.80 15.46
N SER A 170 -9.95 -0.43 15.52
CA SER A 170 -10.00 -1.21 16.77
C SER A 170 -8.62 -1.59 17.32
N LEU A 171 -7.60 -1.65 16.44
CA LEU A 171 -6.21 -1.87 16.79
C LEU A 171 -5.47 -0.58 17.19
N GLY A 172 -6.13 0.59 17.14
CA GLY A 172 -5.50 1.87 17.40
C GLY A 172 -4.52 2.29 16.30
N TYR A 173 -4.77 1.92 15.05
CA TYR A 173 -3.89 2.21 13.92
C TYR A 173 -3.81 3.72 13.66
N GLU A 174 -2.59 4.25 13.66
CA GLU A 174 -2.29 5.66 13.42
C GLU A 174 -1.55 5.90 12.08
N GLY A 175 -1.37 4.85 11.29
CA GLY A 175 -0.69 4.91 9.99
C GLY A 175 -1.54 5.52 8.88
N LEU A 176 -1.04 5.43 7.67
CA LEU A 176 -1.66 6.00 6.48
C LEU A 176 -2.36 4.93 5.64
N PHE A 177 -3.45 5.33 4.97
CA PHE A 177 -4.12 4.54 3.94
C PHE A 177 -3.87 5.15 2.57
N SER A 178 -3.50 4.35 1.58
CA SER A 178 -3.37 4.78 0.19
C SER A 178 -4.24 3.92 -0.72
N VAL A 179 -4.85 4.52 -1.73
CA VAL A 179 -5.51 3.76 -2.79
C VAL A 179 -4.45 3.31 -3.79
N GLU A 180 -4.47 2.02 -4.15
CA GLU A 180 -3.49 1.44 -5.05
C GLU A 180 -4.14 0.77 -6.26
N TYR A 181 -4.35 1.54 -7.33
CA TYR A 181 -4.65 1.02 -8.67
C TYR A 181 -3.57 1.45 -9.65
N PHE A 182 -3.22 0.57 -10.58
CA PHE A 182 -2.19 0.85 -11.58
C PHE A 182 -2.40 0.03 -12.85
N ASP A 183 -1.92 0.55 -13.97
CA ASP A 183 -1.86 -0.15 -15.24
C ASP A 183 -0.46 -0.71 -15.48
N LEU A 184 -0.33 -2.04 -15.38
CA LEU A 184 0.91 -2.79 -15.62
C LEU A 184 0.62 -4.02 -16.48
N PRO A 185 0.31 -3.85 -17.78
CA PRO A 185 -0.05 -4.95 -18.67
C PRO A 185 1.04 -6.00 -18.79
N ASP A 186 2.32 -5.61 -18.78
CA ASP A 186 3.46 -6.50 -18.82
C ASP A 186 3.56 -7.43 -17.60
N MET A 187 2.94 -7.05 -16.50
CA MET A 187 2.82 -7.86 -15.28
C MET A 187 1.50 -8.65 -15.21
N GLY A 188 0.68 -8.59 -16.25
CA GLY A 188 -0.66 -9.19 -16.25
C GLY A 188 -1.70 -8.41 -15.46
N LEU A 189 -1.48 -7.11 -15.26
CA LEU A 189 -2.33 -6.21 -14.49
C LEU A 189 -2.80 -5.02 -15.35
N PRO A 190 -3.46 -5.26 -16.50
CA PRO A 190 -3.96 -4.16 -17.32
C PRO A 190 -5.13 -3.44 -16.64
N LEU A 191 -5.15 -2.12 -16.75
CA LEU A 191 -6.23 -1.27 -16.26
C LEU A 191 -6.37 -0.02 -17.12
N ASP A 192 -7.56 0.24 -17.63
CA ASP A 192 -7.78 1.35 -18.57
C ASP A 192 -7.65 2.73 -17.91
N ASP A 193 -8.12 2.89 -16.67
CA ASP A 193 -8.11 4.17 -15.96
C ASP A 193 -7.88 4.02 -14.45
N PRO A 194 -6.62 3.82 -14.03
CA PRO A 194 -6.27 3.69 -12.61
C PRO A 194 -6.66 4.91 -11.77
N VAL A 195 -6.61 6.11 -12.36
CA VAL A 195 -6.92 7.36 -11.64
C VAL A 195 -8.41 7.43 -11.30
N THR A 196 -9.28 7.18 -12.26
CA THR A 196 -10.74 7.16 -12.01
C THR A 196 -11.10 6.08 -10.99
N TRP A 197 -10.56 4.89 -11.11
CA TRP A 197 -10.80 3.81 -10.14
C TRP A 197 -10.32 4.19 -8.72
N SER A 198 -9.18 4.87 -8.63
CA SER A 198 -8.66 5.36 -7.35
C SER A 198 -9.58 6.42 -6.73
N VAL A 199 -10.09 7.36 -7.53
CA VAL A 199 -11.03 8.39 -7.07
C VAL A 199 -12.34 7.77 -6.61
N ASP A 200 -12.87 6.78 -7.32
CA ASP A 200 -14.14 6.14 -6.98
C ASP A 200 -14.01 5.32 -5.69
N LEU A 201 -12.91 4.60 -5.51
CA LEU A 201 -12.61 3.94 -4.24
C LEU A 201 -12.43 4.95 -3.10
N ALA A 202 -11.69 6.04 -3.33
CA ALA A 202 -11.49 7.08 -2.33
C ALA A 202 -12.81 7.70 -1.85
N ARG A 203 -13.77 7.93 -2.74
CA ARG A 203 -15.12 8.43 -2.39
C ARG A 203 -15.86 7.47 -1.46
N ARG A 204 -15.67 6.16 -1.60
CA ARG A 204 -16.28 5.14 -0.73
C ARG A 204 -15.59 5.04 0.62
N VAL A 205 -14.26 5.15 0.66
CA VAL A 205 -13.45 4.93 1.87
C VAL A 205 -13.39 6.16 2.78
N ARG A 206 -13.30 7.39 2.23
CA ARG A 206 -13.21 8.62 3.05
C ARG A 206 -14.27 8.75 4.16
N PRO A 207 -15.57 8.49 3.89
CA PRO A 207 -16.58 8.55 4.94
C PRO A 207 -16.38 7.51 6.06
N LEU A 208 -15.68 6.41 5.79
CA LEU A 208 -15.36 5.38 6.78
C LEU A 208 -14.25 5.85 7.71
N LEU A 209 -13.19 6.48 7.18
CA LEU A 209 -12.06 7.01 7.94
C LEU A 209 -12.46 8.15 8.90
N GLY A 210 -13.49 8.90 8.61
CA GLY A 210 -14.00 9.98 9.46
C GLY A 210 -14.94 9.56 10.58
N ARG A 211 -15.28 8.26 10.68
CA ARG A 211 -16.20 7.71 11.69
C ARG A 211 -15.51 6.98 12.83
N THR A 212 -14.19 6.88 12.80
CA THR A 212 -13.37 6.13 13.78
C THR A 212 -12.74 7.06 14.84
#